data_c6bafb5f6845439fb937d2e7ffb4bb05
#
_entry.id   c6bafb5f6845439fb937d2e7ffb4bb05
#
_cell.length_a   1.000
_cell.length_b   1.000
_cell.length_c   1.000
_cell.angle_alpha   90.00
_cell.angle_beta   90.00
_cell.angle_gamma   90.00
#
_symmetry.space_group_name_H-M   'P 1'
#
loop_
_entity.id
_entity.type
_entity.pdbx_description
1 polymer ?
#
loop_
_entity_poly.entity_id
_entity_poly.type
_entity_poly.pdbx_seq_one_letter_code
_entity_poly.pdbx_strand_id
1 'polypeptide(L)'
;MMTIQNQTTNTKPTPCTLMAGLTRHPSSRKATHVLGRLRVFVRNEGLSHRVCVLLALLTLGAFFSACNNDSFDKRTVIPEAEWRQEDRVAFDVDINDTISPYEFGIGLRHLENYRYSNLFVFLHTTMPNGNRTHDTIECTLATPEGRWIGKSSGSMRDLTVPLNENLLFPLSGTYHFEIEQAMREPVLKGISDIGLYIEKQ
;
A
#
# COMPACT_ATOMS: atom_id res chain seq x y z
N MET A 1 -16.72 36.00 13.93
CA MET A 1 -15.58 36.54 14.71
C MET A 1 -15.48 35.67 15.95
N MET A 2 -14.66 34.64 15.91
CA MET A 2 -14.40 33.75 17.04
C MET A 2 -12.98 33.20 16.91
N THR A 3 -12.09 33.78 17.70
CA THR A 3 -10.67 33.50 17.75
C THR A 3 -10.46 32.27 18.62
N ILE A 4 -9.82 31.23 18.11
CA ILE A 4 -9.36 30.07 18.88
C ILE A 4 -7.84 30.15 18.95
N GLN A 5 -7.35 30.37 20.19
CA GLN A 5 -5.93 30.40 20.52
C GLN A 5 -5.36 28.99 20.57
N ASN A 6 -4.21 28.85 19.96
CA ASN A 6 -3.37 27.66 19.91
C ASN A 6 -2.48 27.63 21.17
N GLN A 7 -2.62 26.62 22.01
CA GLN A 7 -1.71 26.35 23.14
C GLN A 7 -0.76 25.20 22.76
N THR A 8 0.46 25.57 22.53
CA THR A 8 1.60 24.65 22.40
C THR A 8 2.09 24.26 23.80
N THR A 9 1.99 23.00 24.19
CA THR A 9 2.68 22.44 25.35
C THR A 9 3.89 21.62 24.87
N ASN A 10 5.04 22.22 25.14
CA ASN A 10 6.37 21.69 24.95
C ASN A 10 6.76 20.83 26.17
N THR A 11 6.89 19.51 26.04
CA THR A 11 7.45 18.65 27.09
C THR A 11 8.75 18.01 26.61
N LYS A 12 9.81 18.46 27.22
CA LYS A 12 11.22 18.04 27.07
C LYS A 12 11.45 16.73 27.83
N PRO A 13 12.14 15.73 27.30
CA PRO A 13 12.53 14.55 28.08
C PRO A 13 13.84 14.82 28.85
N THR A 14 13.85 14.45 30.13
CA THR A 14 14.99 14.44 31.04
C THR A 14 15.86 13.18 30.85
N PRO A 15 17.17 13.29 30.95
CA PRO A 15 18.08 12.13 30.85
C PRO A 15 18.22 11.41 32.20
N CYS A 16 18.21 10.09 32.16
CA CYS A 16 18.43 9.23 33.31
C CYS A 16 19.92 9.05 33.55
N THR A 17 20.34 9.43 34.75
CA THR A 17 21.71 9.43 35.24
C THR A 17 22.16 8.02 35.66
N LEU A 18 23.34 7.66 35.17
CA LEU A 18 24.12 6.49 35.52
C LEU A 18 24.67 6.61 36.98
N MET A 19 24.42 5.64 37.85
CA MET A 19 25.15 5.51 39.09
C MET A 19 25.89 4.18 39.13
N ALA A 20 27.21 4.31 39.11
CA ALA A 20 28.19 3.27 39.43
C ALA A 20 28.27 3.06 40.94
N GLY A 21 28.30 1.82 41.37
CA GLY A 21 28.55 1.44 42.76
C GLY A 21 29.38 0.16 42.84
N LEU A 22 30.67 0.33 43.08
CA LEU A 22 31.65 -0.69 43.47
C LEU A 22 31.29 -1.30 44.84
N THR A 23 31.46 -2.61 45.09
CA THR A 23 32.46 -3.15 46.03
C THR A 23 32.28 -4.65 46.35
N ARG A 24 33.40 -5.36 46.25
CA ARG A 24 33.94 -6.40 47.14
C ARG A 24 33.46 -7.85 47.08
N HIS A 25 34.35 -8.68 46.59
CA HIS A 25 34.67 -10.06 47.05
C HIS A 25 34.96 -10.15 48.58
N PRO A 26 34.81 -11.31 49.26
CA PRO A 26 35.60 -12.48 48.99
C PRO A 26 35.00 -13.88 49.38
N SER A 27 35.76 -14.86 48.95
CA SER A 27 36.09 -16.19 49.57
C SER A 27 35.14 -17.38 49.39
N SER A 28 35.64 -18.29 48.62
CA SER A 28 35.98 -19.70 48.93
C SER A 28 35.01 -20.51 49.80
N ARG A 29 34.40 -21.50 49.19
CA ARG A 29 34.35 -22.88 49.74
C ARG A 29 34.14 -23.91 48.64
N LYS A 30 35.08 -24.82 48.59
CA LYS A 30 35.06 -26.07 47.82
C LYS A 30 33.92 -26.95 48.33
N ALA A 31 33.11 -27.51 47.45
CA ALA A 31 32.38 -28.73 47.73
C ALA A 31 32.42 -29.60 46.46
N THR A 32 32.97 -30.71 46.65
CA THR A 32 33.26 -31.86 45.81
C THR A 32 32.01 -32.54 45.26
N HIS A 33 32.16 -33.07 44.03
CA HIS A 33 31.58 -34.32 43.50
C HIS A 33 30.10 -34.64 43.69
N VAL A 34 29.36 -34.65 42.59
CA VAL A 34 28.65 -35.87 42.13
C VAL A 34 28.49 -35.77 40.62
N LEU A 35 29.33 -36.50 39.89
CA LEU A 35 29.22 -36.80 38.47
C LEU A 35 28.08 -37.83 38.30
N GLY A 36 26.89 -37.37 38.10
CA GLY A 36 25.80 -38.18 37.56
C GLY A 36 25.90 -38.19 36.02
N ARG A 37 26.55 -39.22 35.48
CA ARG A 37 26.55 -39.50 34.03
C ARG A 37 25.13 -39.83 33.59
N LEU A 38 24.42 -38.86 33.10
CA LEU A 38 23.24 -39.12 32.27
C LEU A 38 23.75 -39.48 30.87
N ARG A 39 24.03 -40.78 30.66
CA ARG A 39 24.18 -41.33 29.31
C ARG A 39 22.79 -41.35 28.67
N VAL A 40 22.43 -40.31 27.98
CA VAL A 40 21.33 -40.37 26.99
C VAL A 40 21.85 -41.24 25.84
N PHE A 41 21.42 -42.50 25.87
CA PHE A 41 21.68 -43.46 24.80
C PHE A 41 20.79 -43.10 23.61
N VAL A 42 21.29 -42.19 22.76
CA VAL A 42 20.66 -41.90 21.47
C VAL A 42 21.02 -43.02 20.49
N ARG A 43 20.21 -44.05 20.49
CA ARG A 43 20.24 -45.12 19.49
C ARG A 43 19.02 -44.99 18.62
N ASN A 44 19.12 -44.20 17.56
CA ASN A 44 18.27 -44.36 16.37
C ASN A 44 18.73 -43.44 15.25
N GLU A 45 19.82 -43.76 14.58
CA GLU A 45 20.40 -42.95 13.51
C GLU A 45 19.59 -42.94 12.20
N GLY A 46 18.65 -43.86 12.06
CA GLY A 46 17.80 -43.91 10.84
C GLY A 46 16.46 -43.20 10.94
N LEU A 47 15.89 -43.05 12.14
CA LEU A 47 14.59 -42.43 12.32
C LEU A 47 14.69 -40.93 12.51
N SER A 48 15.79 -40.44 13.09
CA SER A 48 16.03 -39.02 13.35
C SER A 48 16.19 -38.22 12.03
N HIS A 49 16.91 -38.75 11.07
CA HIS A 49 17.12 -38.07 9.78
C HIS A 49 15.82 -37.94 8.99
N ARG A 50 14.98 -38.98 8.95
CA ARG A 50 13.67 -38.94 8.30
C ARG A 50 12.70 -37.98 8.98
N VAL A 51 12.71 -37.95 10.30
CA VAL A 51 11.89 -37.02 11.09
C VAL A 51 12.38 -35.58 10.92
N CYS A 52 13.69 -35.35 10.91
CA CYS A 52 14.25 -34.03 10.63
C CYS A 52 13.94 -33.53 9.20
N VAL A 53 14.00 -34.41 8.20
CA VAL A 53 13.65 -34.07 6.81
C VAL A 53 12.16 -33.76 6.71
N LEU A 54 11.28 -34.55 7.35
CA LEU A 54 9.84 -34.30 7.38
C LEU A 54 9.49 -32.98 8.11
N LEU A 55 10.15 -32.69 9.22
CA LEU A 55 9.99 -31.42 9.94
C LEU A 55 10.50 -30.24 9.11
N ALA A 56 11.64 -30.39 8.41
CA ALA A 56 12.16 -29.36 7.51
C ALA A 56 11.24 -29.11 6.31
N LEU A 57 10.63 -30.16 5.74
CA LEU A 57 9.64 -30.05 4.69
C LEU A 57 8.32 -29.41 5.17
N LEU A 58 7.91 -29.72 6.40
CA LEU A 58 6.72 -29.13 7.01
C LEU A 58 6.92 -27.63 7.32
N THR A 59 8.13 -27.25 7.79
CA THR A 59 8.45 -25.83 8.04
C THR A 59 8.62 -25.05 6.75
N LEU A 60 9.18 -25.65 5.70
CA LEU A 60 9.32 -25.02 4.38
C LEU A 60 7.94 -24.77 3.74
N GLY A 61 6.95 -25.66 3.96
CA GLY A 61 5.58 -25.48 3.49
C GLY A 61 4.81 -24.33 4.20
N ALA A 62 5.19 -23.99 5.43
CA ALA A 62 4.54 -22.93 6.19
C ALA A 62 4.93 -21.50 5.73
N PHE A 63 6.01 -21.34 4.95
CA PHE A 63 6.45 -20.04 4.40
C PHE A 63 5.68 -19.60 3.15
N PHE A 64 4.84 -20.44 2.58
CA PHE A 64 3.96 -20.07 1.45
C PHE A 64 2.59 -19.53 1.92
N SER A 65 2.53 -18.89 3.09
CA SER A 65 1.37 -18.05 3.41
C SER A 65 1.42 -16.85 2.47
N ALA A 66 0.76 -16.99 1.31
CA ALA A 66 0.54 -15.88 0.39
C ALA A 66 -0.17 -14.77 1.16
N CYS A 67 0.48 -13.62 1.29
CA CYS A 67 -0.21 -12.38 1.65
C CYS A 67 -1.26 -12.15 0.56
N ASN A 68 -2.53 -12.41 0.86
CA ASN A 68 -3.63 -11.81 0.12
C ASN A 68 -3.61 -10.32 0.43
N ASN A 69 -2.84 -9.58 -0.34
CA ASN A 69 -3.04 -8.14 -0.41
C ASN A 69 -4.34 -7.96 -1.21
N ASP A 70 -5.41 -7.59 -0.52
CA ASP A 70 -6.65 -7.10 -1.14
C ASP A 70 -6.38 -5.69 -1.72
N SER A 71 -5.43 -5.61 -2.63
CA SER A 71 -5.05 -4.39 -3.33
C SER A 71 -5.28 -4.56 -4.83
N PHE A 72 -5.95 -3.59 -5.41
CA PHE A 72 -6.15 -3.47 -6.85
C PHE A 72 -5.38 -2.25 -7.34
N ASP A 73 -4.35 -2.46 -8.13
CA ASP A 73 -3.61 -1.41 -8.83
C ASP A 73 -3.45 -1.83 -10.29
N LYS A 74 -4.31 -1.31 -11.15
CA LYS A 74 -4.25 -1.58 -12.58
C LYS A 74 -4.31 -0.29 -13.37
N ARG A 75 -3.49 -0.22 -14.41
CA ARG A 75 -3.42 0.89 -15.36
C ARG A 75 -3.56 0.37 -16.79
N THR A 76 -4.21 1.14 -17.61
CA THR A 76 -4.34 0.90 -19.05
C THR A 76 -3.50 1.91 -19.80
N VAL A 77 -2.68 1.43 -20.72
CA VAL A 77 -1.87 2.28 -21.60
C VAL A 77 -2.78 2.91 -22.65
N ILE A 78 -2.65 4.22 -22.82
CA ILE A 78 -3.33 4.98 -23.87
C ILE A 78 -2.44 4.94 -25.12
N PRO A 79 -2.94 4.38 -26.24
CA PRO A 79 -2.16 4.29 -27.48
C PRO A 79 -1.63 5.66 -27.92
N GLU A 80 -0.34 5.71 -28.25
CA GLU A 80 0.33 6.95 -28.72
C GLU A 80 0.24 8.15 -27.77
N ALA A 81 -0.20 7.91 -26.50
CA ALA A 81 -0.55 8.96 -25.54
C ALA A 81 -1.63 9.94 -26.10
N GLU A 82 -2.52 9.46 -26.93
CA GLU A 82 -3.65 10.20 -27.51
C GLU A 82 -4.98 9.60 -27.01
N TRP A 83 -5.52 10.20 -25.95
CA TRP A 83 -6.76 9.72 -25.34
C TRP A 83 -7.98 10.39 -25.94
N ARG A 84 -8.78 9.61 -26.66
CA ARG A 84 -10.04 10.08 -27.24
C ARG A 84 -11.13 10.14 -26.18
N GLN A 85 -12.02 11.11 -26.31
CA GLN A 85 -13.11 11.30 -25.36
C GLN A 85 -14.08 10.11 -25.33
N GLU A 86 -14.28 9.45 -26.49
CA GLU A 86 -15.11 8.25 -26.59
C GLU A 86 -14.46 6.98 -26.04
N ASP A 87 -13.13 6.98 -25.85
CA ASP A 87 -12.38 5.80 -25.39
C ASP A 87 -12.36 5.73 -23.86
N ARG A 88 -13.38 5.11 -23.28
CA ARG A 88 -13.44 4.87 -21.85
C ARG A 88 -12.51 3.76 -21.44
N VAL A 89 -11.82 3.96 -20.35
CA VAL A 89 -10.98 2.93 -19.74
C VAL A 89 -11.75 2.27 -18.59
N ALA A 90 -11.97 0.96 -18.69
CA ALA A 90 -12.83 0.21 -17.78
C ALA A 90 -12.03 -0.76 -16.91
N PHE A 91 -12.51 -0.95 -15.66
CA PHE A 91 -11.96 -1.86 -14.67
C PHE A 91 -13.07 -2.56 -13.90
N ASP A 92 -12.95 -3.88 -13.78
CA ASP A 92 -13.79 -4.67 -12.88
C ASP A 92 -13.00 -5.00 -11.62
N VAL A 93 -13.60 -4.70 -10.47
CA VAL A 93 -13.00 -4.88 -9.15
C VAL A 93 -13.93 -5.65 -8.25
N ASP A 94 -13.46 -6.80 -7.75
CA ASP A 94 -14.20 -7.62 -6.82
C ASP A 94 -13.94 -7.17 -5.38
N ILE A 95 -14.98 -6.69 -4.71
CA ILE A 95 -14.94 -6.28 -3.30
C ILE A 95 -15.63 -7.36 -2.46
N ASN A 96 -14.87 -7.97 -1.56
CA ASN A 96 -15.37 -9.01 -0.67
C ASN A 96 -15.59 -8.51 0.76
N ASP A 97 -14.84 -7.50 1.18
CA ASP A 97 -14.93 -6.91 2.51
C ASP A 97 -15.61 -5.55 2.44
N THR A 98 -16.73 -5.42 3.14
CA THR A 98 -17.52 -4.18 3.22
C THR A 98 -17.39 -3.47 4.56
N ILE A 99 -16.51 -3.97 5.44
CA ILE A 99 -16.33 -3.47 6.81
C ILE A 99 -15.05 -2.62 6.91
N SER A 100 -13.96 -3.09 6.28
CA SER A 100 -12.69 -2.39 6.31
C SER A 100 -12.70 -1.16 5.42
N PRO A 101 -12.02 -0.09 5.80
CA PRO A 101 -11.82 1.07 4.94
C PRO A 101 -10.81 0.76 3.83
N TYR A 102 -10.99 1.44 2.70
CA TYR A 102 -10.09 1.37 1.55
C TYR A 102 -9.58 2.75 1.19
N GLU A 103 -8.31 2.83 0.82
CA GLU A 103 -7.80 3.95 0.06
C GLU A 103 -8.16 3.75 -1.41
N PHE A 104 -8.75 4.78 -2.02
CA PHE A 104 -9.23 4.75 -3.39
C PHE A 104 -8.71 5.95 -4.16
N GLY A 105 -8.22 5.73 -5.37
CA GLY A 105 -7.72 6.83 -6.16
C GLY A 105 -7.43 6.48 -7.62
N ILE A 106 -6.93 7.49 -8.33
CA ILE A 106 -6.54 7.41 -9.74
C ILE A 106 -5.03 7.42 -9.83
N GLY A 107 -4.47 6.39 -10.51
CA GLY A 107 -3.09 6.39 -10.96
C GLY A 107 -3.00 6.87 -12.39
N LEU A 108 -2.12 7.81 -12.68
CA LEU A 108 -1.93 8.29 -14.05
C LEU A 108 -0.45 8.55 -14.35
N ARG A 109 -0.14 8.48 -15.64
CA ARG A 109 1.16 8.86 -16.16
C ARG A 109 0.98 9.78 -17.36
N HIS A 110 1.68 10.91 -17.32
CA HIS A 110 1.66 11.86 -18.43
C HIS A 110 3.06 12.20 -18.92
N LEU A 111 3.16 12.67 -20.16
CA LEU A 111 4.40 13.16 -20.75
C LEU A 111 4.72 14.56 -20.21
N GLU A 112 5.99 14.92 -20.17
CA GLU A 112 6.42 16.27 -19.74
C GLU A 112 5.93 17.40 -20.66
N ASN A 113 5.57 17.07 -21.90
CA ASN A 113 5.00 18.01 -22.87
C ASN A 113 3.46 18.09 -22.82
N TYR A 114 2.82 17.49 -21.81
CA TYR A 114 1.39 17.66 -21.58
C TYR A 114 1.06 19.15 -21.39
N ARG A 115 -0.04 19.62 -21.99
CA ARG A 115 -0.30 21.08 -22.15
C ARG A 115 -0.95 21.75 -20.95
N TYR A 116 -1.54 20.97 -20.04
CA TYR A 116 -2.37 21.49 -18.95
C TYR A 116 -1.75 21.15 -17.58
N SER A 117 -2.00 22.00 -16.61
CA SER A 117 -1.60 21.77 -15.21
C SER A 117 -2.53 20.83 -14.44
N ASN A 118 -3.64 20.42 -15.06
CA ASN A 118 -4.63 19.52 -14.51
C ASN A 118 -5.19 18.56 -15.57
N LEU A 119 -5.93 17.57 -15.12
CA LEU A 119 -6.71 16.66 -15.93
C LEU A 119 -8.08 16.49 -15.28
N PHE A 120 -9.15 16.82 -16.00
CA PHE A 120 -10.49 16.45 -15.59
C PHE A 120 -10.88 15.10 -16.19
N VAL A 121 -11.45 14.25 -15.34
CA VAL A 121 -12.01 12.96 -15.76
C VAL A 121 -13.41 12.78 -15.19
N PHE A 122 -14.24 12.03 -15.92
CA PHE A 122 -15.47 11.48 -15.39
C PHE A 122 -15.20 10.06 -14.89
N LEU A 123 -15.63 9.78 -13.68
CA LEU A 123 -15.62 8.45 -13.11
C LEU A 123 -17.05 7.93 -13.03
N HIS A 124 -17.36 6.93 -13.84
CA HIS A 124 -18.62 6.21 -13.80
C HIS A 124 -18.44 4.95 -12.98
N THR A 125 -19.28 4.74 -11.98
CA THR A 125 -19.24 3.54 -11.14
C THR A 125 -20.58 2.81 -11.26
N THR A 126 -20.54 1.54 -11.66
CA THR A 126 -21.70 0.66 -11.58
C THR A 126 -21.48 -0.32 -10.43
N MET A 127 -22.35 -0.29 -9.44
CA MET A 127 -22.31 -1.14 -8.25
C MET A 127 -22.84 -2.54 -8.55
N PRO A 128 -22.56 -3.56 -7.72
CA PRO A 128 -23.05 -4.94 -7.90
C PRO A 128 -24.58 -5.07 -8.01
N ASN A 129 -25.34 -4.13 -7.43
CA ASN A 129 -26.81 -4.09 -7.52
C ASN A 129 -27.33 -3.37 -8.76
N GLY A 130 -26.43 -2.92 -9.66
CA GLY A 130 -26.77 -2.17 -10.86
C GLY A 130 -26.97 -0.67 -10.67
N ASN A 131 -26.86 -0.14 -9.45
CA ASN A 131 -26.86 1.31 -9.22
C ASN A 131 -25.63 1.95 -9.86
N ARG A 132 -25.82 3.17 -10.38
CA ARG A 132 -24.75 3.91 -11.05
C ARG A 132 -24.52 5.26 -10.40
N THR A 133 -23.24 5.66 -10.31
CA THR A 133 -22.83 7.03 -9.97
C THR A 133 -22.00 7.62 -11.10
N HIS A 134 -21.91 8.94 -11.12
CA HIS A 134 -21.13 9.70 -12.07
C HIS A 134 -20.50 10.88 -11.32
N ASP A 135 -19.18 10.87 -11.24
CA ASP A 135 -18.41 11.85 -10.51
C ASP A 135 -17.43 12.56 -11.44
N THR A 136 -17.27 13.88 -11.26
CA THR A 136 -16.26 14.66 -11.97
C THR A 136 -15.08 14.88 -11.05
N ILE A 137 -13.89 14.47 -11.49
CA ILE A 137 -12.68 14.51 -10.72
C ILE A 137 -11.66 15.42 -11.40
N GLU A 138 -11.06 16.32 -10.63
CA GLU A 138 -9.92 17.11 -11.06
C GLU A 138 -8.63 16.51 -10.50
N CYS A 139 -7.76 16.06 -11.39
CA CYS A 139 -6.41 15.62 -11.06
C CYS A 139 -5.45 16.80 -11.27
N THR A 140 -4.93 17.38 -10.19
CA THR A 140 -3.91 18.43 -10.27
C THR A 140 -2.56 17.79 -10.62
N LEU A 141 -1.94 18.21 -11.71
CA LEU A 141 -0.70 17.64 -12.25
C LEU A 141 0.52 18.53 -12.04
N ALA A 142 0.31 19.82 -11.83
CA ALA A 142 1.40 20.77 -11.59
C ALA A 142 1.09 21.72 -10.44
N THR A 143 2.14 22.23 -9.80
CA THR A 143 2.03 23.29 -8.79
C THR A 143 1.66 24.63 -9.47
N PRO A 144 1.20 25.63 -8.70
CA PRO A 144 0.93 26.96 -9.24
C PRO A 144 2.14 27.62 -9.96
N GLU A 145 3.38 27.22 -9.59
CA GLU A 145 4.62 27.69 -10.22
C GLU A 145 4.96 26.92 -11.50
N GLY A 146 4.09 25.99 -11.94
CA GLY A 146 4.27 25.21 -13.16
C GLY A 146 5.22 24.00 -13.04
N ARG A 147 5.54 23.56 -11.82
CA ARG A 147 6.35 22.36 -11.60
C ARG A 147 5.45 21.13 -11.58
N TRP A 148 5.82 20.12 -12.38
CA TRP A 148 5.11 18.84 -12.37
C TRP A 148 5.14 18.17 -11.01
N ILE A 149 3.97 17.66 -10.58
CA ILE A 149 3.81 16.83 -9.40
C ILE A 149 4.08 15.36 -9.79
N GLY A 150 4.41 14.51 -8.81
CA GLY A 150 4.66 13.08 -9.01
C GLY A 150 6.11 12.74 -9.27
N LYS A 151 6.35 11.45 -9.49
CA LYS A 151 7.69 10.89 -9.67
C LYS A 151 8.12 11.02 -11.13
N SER A 152 9.37 11.47 -11.36
CA SER A 152 9.95 11.50 -12.69
C SER A 152 10.36 10.09 -13.13
N SER A 153 9.94 9.70 -14.33
CA SER A 153 10.34 8.46 -14.99
C SER A 153 10.72 8.76 -16.45
N GLY A 154 11.97 9.15 -16.67
CA GLY A 154 12.43 9.63 -17.98
C GLY A 154 11.71 10.92 -18.40
N SER A 155 11.04 10.90 -19.55
CA SER A 155 10.22 11.99 -20.08
C SER A 155 8.77 11.97 -19.61
N MET A 156 8.46 11.17 -18.59
CA MET A 156 7.11 10.99 -18.05
C MET A 156 7.05 11.36 -16.57
N ARG A 157 5.86 11.69 -16.11
CA ARG A 157 5.50 11.90 -14.71
C ARG A 157 4.50 10.86 -14.29
N ASP A 158 4.82 10.15 -13.21
CA ASP A 158 3.96 9.15 -12.57
C ASP A 158 3.33 9.74 -11.32
N LEU A 159 2.02 9.73 -11.27
CA LEU A 159 1.23 10.38 -10.23
C LEU A 159 0.12 9.44 -9.75
N THR A 160 -0.09 9.44 -8.45
CA THR A 160 -1.27 8.86 -7.81
C THR A 160 -2.06 9.99 -7.15
N VAL A 161 -3.34 10.09 -7.49
CA VAL A 161 -4.27 11.09 -6.97
C VAL A 161 -5.24 10.40 -6.03
N PRO A 162 -5.09 10.55 -4.70
CA PRO A 162 -6.04 9.98 -3.75
C PRO A 162 -7.39 10.69 -3.87
N LEU A 163 -8.47 9.92 -3.95
CA LEU A 163 -9.83 10.43 -4.01
C LEU A 163 -10.54 10.27 -2.67
N ASN A 164 -10.32 9.14 -2.00
CA ASN A 164 -10.88 8.86 -0.69
C ASN A 164 -9.94 7.91 0.07
N GLU A 165 -9.52 8.32 1.26
CA GLU A 165 -8.61 7.54 2.12
C GLU A 165 -9.34 6.58 3.06
N ASN A 166 -10.66 6.71 3.19
CA ASN A 166 -11.49 5.89 4.08
C ASN A 166 -12.80 5.47 3.41
N LEU A 167 -12.74 5.02 2.17
CA LEU A 167 -13.91 4.57 1.42
C LEU A 167 -14.43 3.24 1.99
N LEU A 168 -15.71 3.21 2.34
CA LEU A 168 -16.41 1.97 2.67
C LEU A 168 -17.27 1.56 1.48
N PHE A 169 -17.05 0.36 0.97
CA PHE A 169 -17.90 -0.20 -0.08
C PHE A 169 -19.19 -0.77 0.55
N PRO A 170 -20.36 -0.27 0.17
CA PRO A 170 -21.62 -0.67 0.82
C PRO A 170 -22.09 -2.08 0.45
N LEU A 171 -21.57 -2.67 -0.62
CA LEU A 171 -21.98 -3.97 -1.15
C LEU A 171 -20.75 -4.82 -1.48
N SER A 172 -20.82 -6.12 -1.19
CA SER A 172 -19.87 -7.08 -1.75
C SER A 172 -20.25 -7.45 -3.18
N GLY A 173 -19.26 -7.76 -4.00
CA GLY A 173 -19.43 -8.15 -5.41
C GLY A 173 -18.56 -7.32 -6.34
N THR A 174 -18.80 -7.46 -7.63
CA THR A 174 -18.05 -6.80 -8.69
C THR A 174 -18.54 -5.38 -8.91
N TYR A 175 -17.66 -4.40 -8.75
CA TYR A 175 -17.85 -3.01 -9.14
C TYR A 175 -17.24 -2.79 -10.51
N HIS A 176 -17.97 -2.14 -11.39
CA HIS A 176 -17.50 -1.75 -12.71
C HIS A 176 -17.22 -0.25 -12.73
N PHE A 177 -15.96 0.12 -12.95
CA PHE A 177 -15.50 1.50 -13.04
C PHE A 177 -15.13 1.83 -14.47
N GLU A 178 -15.59 2.97 -14.99
CA GLU A 178 -15.15 3.51 -16.28
C GLU A 178 -14.61 4.91 -16.06
N ILE A 179 -13.42 5.19 -16.61
CA ILE A 179 -12.80 6.51 -16.60
C ILE A 179 -12.86 7.07 -18.02
N GLU A 180 -13.40 8.28 -18.15
CA GLU A 180 -13.51 9.03 -19.41
C GLU A 180 -12.80 10.37 -19.23
N GLN A 181 -12.03 10.82 -20.22
CA GLN A 181 -11.44 12.15 -20.16
C GLN A 181 -12.53 13.22 -20.32
N ALA A 182 -12.51 14.25 -19.47
CA ALA A 182 -13.51 15.33 -19.43
C ALA A 182 -12.92 16.69 -19.84
N MET A 183 -11.80 16.66 -20.58
CA MET A 183 -11.21 17.87 -21.15
C MET A 183 -11.98 18.33 -22.37
N ARG A 184 -11.77 19.58 -22.81
CA ARG A 184 -12.46 20.16 -23.96
C ARG A 184 -11.98 19.63 -25.31
N GLU A 185 -10.83 18.98 -25.35
CA GLU A 185 -10.25 18.43 -26.57
C GLU A 185 -10.82 17.04 -26.86
N PRO A 186 -11.35 16.77 -28.07
CA PRO A 186 -11.84 15.44 -28.44
C PRO A 186 -10.76 14.35 -28.37
N VAL A 187 -9.50 14.73 -28.61
CA VAL A 187 -8.32 13.88 -28.51
C VAL A 187 -7.31 14.57 -27.61
N LEU A 188 -7.18 14.10 -26.39
CA LEU A 188 -6.25 14.65 -25.40
C LEU A 188 -4.87 14.00 -25.58
N LYS A 189 -3.86 14.84 -25.87
CA LYS A 189 -2.48 14.37 -26.07
C LYS A 189 -1.65 14.46 -24.80
N GLY A 190 -0.81 13.46 -24.59
CA GLY A 190 0.19 13.48 -23.52
C GLY A 190 -0.19 12.71 -22.26
N ILE A 191 -1.32 11.99 -22.25
CA ILE A 191 -1.66 11.02 -21.20
C ILE A 191 -1.24 9.64 -21.67
N SER A 192 -0.21 9.07 -21.02
CA SER A 192 0.38 7.78 -21.40
C SER A 192 -0.41 6.60 -20.85
N ASP A 193 -0.87 6.70 -19.62
CA ASP A 193 -1.70 5.67 -19.00
C ASP A 193 -2.55 6.24 -17.88
N ILE A 194 -3.67 5.56 -17.62
CA ILE A 194 -4.64 5.90 -16.60
C ILE A 194 -5.13 4.62 -15.93
N GLY A 195 -5.41 4.67 -14.64
CA GLY A 195 -5.89 3.51 -13.91
C GLY A 195 -6.49 3.84 -12.56
N LEU A 196 -6.90 2.78 -11.87
CA LEU A 196 -7.41 2.84 -10.51
C LEU A 196 -6.48 2.11 -9.57
N TYR A 197 -6.35 2.64 -8.36
CA TYR A 197 -5.84 1.90 -7.23
C TYR A 197 -6.88 1.87 -6.11
N ILE A 198 -6.99 0.71 -5.48
CA ILE A 198 -7.87 0.45 -4.34
C ILE A 198 -7.05 -0.41 -3.38
N GLU A 199 -6.76 0.09 -2.21
CA GLU A 199 -5.95 -0.59 -1.22
C GLU A 199 -6.69 -0.67 0.10
N LYS A 200 -6.83 -1.87 0.64
CA LYS A 200 -7.44 -2.11 1.95
C LYS A 200 -6.51 -1.65 3.06
N GLN A 201 -7.03 -0.91 4.02
CA GLN A 201 -6.32 -0.40 5.19
C GLN A 201 -6.42 -1.31 6.41
#